data_c036c7794bc96cdb6358f59a7f3d2d43
#
_entry.id   c036c7794bc96cdb6358f59a7f3d2d43
#
_cell.length_a   1.000
_cell.length_b   1.000
_cell.length_c   1.000
_cell.angle_alpha   90.00
_cell.angle_beta   90.00
_cell.angle_gamma   90.00
#
_symmetry.space_group_name_H-M   'P 1'
#
loop_
_entity.id
_entity.type
_entity.pdbx_description
1 polymer ?
#
loop_
_entity_poly.entity_id
_entity_poly.type
_entity_poly.pdbx_seq_one_letter_code
_entity_poly.pdbx_strand_id
1 'polypeptide(L)'
;VLAKPLGRKPRELAEELAAQLRPDADVVAAEVAGPGFINLRLTPAYWHRHLGQLLALGEDYGRGAPTGRRVNVEYVSANPTGPLHVGHCRGAVVGDAIANIGAFAGDEVAKEYYINDA
;
A
#
# COMPACT_ATOMS: atom_id res chain seq x y z
N VAL A 1 -0.87 11.36 11.61
CA VAL A 1 -1.84 11.67 10.57
C VAL A 1 -3.19 12.04 11.17
N LEU A 2 -3.79 11.22 12.08
CA LEU A 2 -5.13 11.45 12.64
C LEU A 2 -5.22 12.61 13.65
N ALA A 3 -4.13 12.92 14.34
CA ALA A 3 -4.12 13.91 15.43
C ALA A 3 -4.44 15.33 14.96
N LYS A 4 -3.94 15.73 13.79
CA LYS A 4 -4.17 17.08 13.24
C LYS A 4 -5.64 17.33 12.87
N PRO A 5 -6.32 16.45 12.12
CA PRO A 5 -7.75 16.63 11.83
C PRO A 5 -8.65 16.62 13.08
N LEU A 6 -8.25 15.86 14.12
CA LEU A 6 -9.01 15.75 15.37
C LEU A 6 -8.67 16.83 16.40
N GLY A 7 -7.70 17.70 16.13
CA GLY A 7 -7.24 18.74 17.06
C GLY A 7 -6.70 18.20 18.39
N ARG A 8 -6.23 16.95 18.42
CA ARG A 8 -5.77 16.26 19.64
C ARG A 8 -4.27 16.00 19.62
N LYS A 9 -3.67 15.82 20.79
CA LYS A 9 -2.25 15.46 20.87
C LYS A 9 -2.05 14.00 20.39
N PRO A 10 -1.04 13.74 19.54
CA PRO A 10 -0.82 12.41 18.97
C PRO A 10 -0.67 11.31 20.03
N ARG A 11 0.02 11.60 21.14
CA ARG A 11 0.26 10.63 22.20
C ARG A 11 -1.02 10.27 22.98
N GLU A 12 -1.86 11.27 23.29
CA GLU A 12 -3.15 11.02 23.96
C GLU A 12 -4.07 10.13 23.11
N LEU A 13 -4.09 10.40 21.80
CA LEU A 13 -4.85 9.57 20.85
C LEU A 13 -4.28 8.14 20.76
N ALA A 14 -2.96 8.00 20.78
CA ALA A 14 -2.31 6.69 20.76
C ALA A 14 -2.59 5.88 22.04
N GLU A 15 -2.60 6.52 23.21
CA GLU A 15 -2.95 5.84 24.49
C GLU A 15 -4.40 5.33 24.48
N GLU A 16 -5.33 6.11 23.98
CA GLU A 16 -6.73 5.72 23.85
C GLU A 16 -6.90 4.53 22.88
N LEU A 17 -6.27 4.60 21.71
CA LEU A 17 -6.30 3.52 20.72
C LEU A 17 -5.62 2.25 21.25
N ALA A 18 -4.48 2.37 21.93
CA ALA A 18 -3.80 1.24 22.54
C ALA A 18 -4.68 0.58 23.63
N ALA A 19 -5.40 1.38 24.41
CA ALA A 19 -6.35 0.84 25.41
C ALA A 19 -7.50 0.03 24.78
N GLN A 20 -7.97 0.44 23.59
CA GLN A 20 -8.99 -0.29 22.85
C GLN A 20 -8.45 -1.57 22.19
N LEU A 21 -7.17 -1.61 21.84
CA LEU A 21 -6.54 -2.77 21.22
C LEU A 21 -6.11 -3.86 22.22
N ARG A 22 -5.81 -3.48 23.48
CA ARG A 22 -5.37 -4.44 24.52
C ARG A 22 -6.33 -5.59 24.80
N PRO A 23 -7.66 -5.43 24.76
CA PRO A 23 -8.60 -6.53 24.98
C PRO A 23 -8.70 -7.51 23.81
N ASP A 24 -8.14 -7.20 22.65
CA ASP A 24 -8.19 -8.07 21.48
C ASP A 24 -7.43 -9.38 21.75
N ALA A 25 -8.06 -10.52 21.44
CA ALA A 25 -7.49 -11.84 21.68
C ALA A 25 -6.19 -12.11 20.90
N ASP A 26 -5.95 -11.38 19.84
CA ASP A 26 -4.74 -11.48 19.02
C ASP A 26 -3.61 -10.58 19.50
N VAL A 27 -3.87 -9.68 20.43
CA VAL A 27 -2.89 -8.70 20.92
C VAL A 27 -2.31 -9.13 22.26
N VAL A 28 -1.03 -9.48 22.27
CA VAL A 28 -0.28 -9.77 23.51
C VAL A 28 0.06 -8.48 24.26
N ALA A 29 0.43 -7.42 23.52
CA ALA A 29 0.76 -6.12 24.08
C ALA A 29 0.51 -5.00 23.05
N ALA A 30 0.03 -3.85 23.57
CA ALA A 30 -0.06 -2.60 22.82
C ALA A 30 0.57 -1.49 23.67
N GLU A 31 1.74 -0.99 23.25
CA GLU A 31 2.57 -0.04 23.96
C GLU A 31 2.74 1.24 23.16
N VAL A 32 2.52 2.39 23.82
CA VAL A 32 2.72 3.70 23.17
C VAL A 32 4.18 4.09 23.24
N ALA A 33 4.77 4.41 22.10
CA ALA A 33 6.17 4.82 21.96
C ALA A 33 6.27 6.19 21.30
N GLY A 34 7.31 6.95 21.72
CA GLY A 34 7.63 8.26 21.15
C GLY A 34 6.44 9.22 21.13
N PRO A 35 6.28 9.99 20.03
CA PRO A 35 5.27 11.05 19.95
C PRO A 35 3.83 10.55 19.67
N GLY A 36 3.61 9.25 19.54
CA GLY A 36 2.28 8.69 19.27
C GLY A 36 2.29 7.47 18.34
N PHE A 37 3.35 6.68 18.36
CA PHE A 37 3.41 5.35 17.77
C PHE A 37 2.82 4.32 18.72
N ILE A 38 2.21 3.28 18.18
CA ILE A 38 1.71 2.13 18.94
C ILE A 38 2.48 0.90 18.46
N ASN A 39 3.26 0.29 19.36
CA ASN A 39 3.92 -0.99 19.11
C ASN A 39 2.98 -2.10 19.50
N LEU A 40 2.66 -2.99 18.57
CA LEU A 40 1.82 -4.16 18.79
C LEU A 40 2.69 -5.42 18.82
N ARG A 41 2.44 -6.26 19.82
CA ARG A 41 2.92 -7.64 19.84
C ARG A 41 1.73 -8.55 19.68
N LEU A 42 1.74 -9.35 18.61
CA LEU A 42 0.64 -10.24 18.26
C LEU A 42 0.92 -11.66 18.68
N THR A 43 -0.13 -12.45 18.87
CA THR A 43 -0.02 -13.86 19.25
C THR A 43 0.53 -14.71 18.10
N PRO A 44 1.21 -15.84 18.38
CA PRO A 44 1.57 -16.81 17.33
C PRO A 44 0.37 -17.32 16.54
N ALA A 45 -0.79 -17.47 17.19
CA ALA A 45 -2.03 -17.90 16.55
C ALA A 45 -2.51 -16.93 15.46
N TYR A 46 -2.36 -15.62 15.68
CA TYR A 46 -2.61 -14.60 14.67
C TYR A 46 -1.78 -14.87 13.38
N TRP A 47 -0.48 -15.04 13.55
CA TRP A 47 0.44 -15.26 12.42
C TRP A 47 0.15 -16.59 11.70
N HIS A 48 -0.15 -17.67 12.43
CA HIS A 48 -0.49 -18.96 11.84
C HIS A 48 -1.77 -18.88 11.01
N ARG A 49 -2.80 -18.17 11.48
CA ARG A 49 -4.03 -17.96 10.70
C ARG A 49 -3.78 -17.16 9.44
N HIS A 50 -3.00 -16.06 9.53
CA HIS A 50 -2.66 -15.25 8.38
C HIS A 50 -1.81 -15.98 7.36
N LEU A 51 -0.85 -16.80 7.81
CA LEU A 51 -0.08 -17.66 6.91
C LEU A 51 -0.98 -18.66 6.19
N GLY A 52 -1.93 -19.27 6.89
CA GLY A 52 -2.92 -20.15 6.27
C GLY A 52 -3.76 -19.45 5.20
N GLN A 53 -4.20 -18.24 5.46
CA GLN A 53 -4.93 -17.41 4.49
C GLN A 53 -4.06 -17.06 3.28
N LEU A 54 -2.83 -16.65 3.51
CA LEU A 54 -1.87 -16.33 2.45
C LEU A 54 -1.64 -17.53 1.53
N LEU A 55 -1.42 -18.71 2.09
CA LEU A 55 -1.22 -19.95 1.34
C LEU A 55 -2.47 -20.38 0.56
N ALA A 56 -3.66 -20.16 1.13
CA ALA A 56 -4.92 -20.49 0.47
C ALA A 56 -5.25 -19.56 -0.70
N LEU A 57 -4.95 -18.27 -0.56
CA LEU A 57 -5.19 -17.27 -1.60
C LEU A 57 -4.08 -17.21 -2.66
N GLY A 58 -2.87 -17.65 -2.32
CA GLY A 58 -1.74 -17.64 -3.24
C GLY A 58 -1.50 -16.26 -3.85
N GLU A 59 -1.49 -16.19 -5.18
CA GLU A 59 -1.24 -14.94 -5.93
C GLU A 59 -2.37 -13.90 -5.77
N ASP A 60 -3.53 -14.29 -5.27
CA ASP A 60 -4.64 -13.35 -5.01
C ASP A 60 -4.60 -12.73 -3.61
N TYR A 61 -3.62 -13.14 -2.78
CA TYR A 61 -3.47 -12.53 -1.45
C TYR A 61 -3.17 -11.03 -1.55
N GLY A 62 -4.07 -10.23 -0.96
CA GLY A 62 -3.99 -8.76 -1.02
C GLY A 62 -4.70 -8.13 -2.22
N ARG A 63 -5.32 -8.92 -3.10
CA ARG A 63 -6.10 -8.38 -4.21
C ARG A 63 -7.30 -7.58 -3.69
N GLY A 64 -7.43 -6.35 -4.19
CA GLY A 64 -8.56 -5.47 -3.86
C GLY A 64 -9.84 -5.87 -4.59
N ALA A 65 -10.98 -5.58 -3.97
CA ALA A 65 -12.28 -5.64 -4.66
C ALA A 65 -12.36 -4.52 -5.72
N PRO A 66 -13.14 -4.69 -6.80
CA PRO A 66 -13.32 -3.65 -7.80
C PRO A 66 -13.75 -2.32 -7.19
N THR A 67 -12.97 -1.27 -7.43
CA THR A 67 -13.23 0.07 -6.90
C THR A 67 -14.18 0.88 -7.77
N GLY A 68 -14.36 0.49 -9.04
CA GLY A 68 -15.04 1.27 -10.06
C GLY A 68 -14.24 2.50 -10.53
N ARG A 69 -13.05 2.71 -10.03
CA ARG A 69 -12.18 3.83 -10.41
C ARG A 69 -11.42 3.48 -11.68
N ARG A 70 -11.45 4.39 -12.65
CA ARG A 70 -10.69 4.30 -13.89
C ARG A 70 -9.41 5.13 -13.76
N VAL A 71 -8.28 4.52 -14.03
CA VAL A 71 -6.94 5.13 -13.92
C VAL A 71 -6.19 4.95 -15.23
N ASN A 72 -5.66 6.03 -15.78
CA ASN A 72 -4.73 5.98 -16.90
C ASN A 72 -3.31 6.17 -16.39
N VAL A 73 -2.39 5.28 -16.75
CA VAL A 73 -0.98 5.36 -16.40
C VAL A 73 -0.19 5.50 -17.69
N GLU A 74 0.23 6.73 -17.99
CA GLU A 74 1.15 7.03 -19.07
C GLU A 74 2.59 6.92 -18.57
N TYR A 75 3.41 6.15 -19.27
CA TYR A 75 4.82 5.98 -18.89
C TYR A 75 5.72 5.68 -20.11
N VAL A 76 7.01 5.90 -19.91
CA VAL A 76 8.04 6.00 -20.95
C VAL A 76 7.89 7.26 -21.79
N SER A 77 6.97 7.31 -22.75
CA SER A 77 6.56 8.48 -23.57
C SER A 77 7.75 9.42 -23.94
N ALA A 78 8.88 8.82 -24.31
CA ALA A 78 10.14 9.54 -24.53
C ALA A 78 10.20 10.13 -25.94
N ASN A 79 10.80 11.33 -26.07
CA ASN A 79 11.11 11.91 -27.36
C ASN A 79 12.14 11.05 -28.12
N PRO A 80 12.00 10.86 -29.45
CA PRO A 80 12.89 9.99 -30.25
C PRO A 80 14.21 10.71 -30.62
N THR A 81 14.89 11.25 -29.60
CA THR A 81 16.16 12.00 -29.77
C THR A 81 17.40 11.10 -29.83
N GLY A 82 17.21 9.79 -29.65
CA GLY A 82 18.27 8.79 -29.64
C GLY A 82 17.82 7.45 -29.07
N PRO A 83 18.72 6.48 -28.91
CA PRO A 83 18.39 5.20 -28.27
C PRO A 83 17.94 5.37 -26.86
N LEU A 84 17.00 4.50 -26.42
CA LEU A 84 16.57 4.45 -25.03
C LEU A 84 17.75 4.12 -24.11
N HIS A 85 17.82 4.79 -22.98
CA HIS A 85 18.86 4.59 -21.97
C HIS A 85 18.28 4.23 -20.61
N VAL A 86 19.13 3.96 -19.62
CA VAL A 86 18.73 3.53 -18.27
C VAL A 86 17.70 4.42 -17.58
N GLY A 87 17.70 5.73 -17.88
CA GLY A 87 16.69 6.65 -17.36
C GLY A 87 15.28 6.32 -17.85
N HIS A 88 15.13 5.94 -19.11
CA HIS A 88 13.86 5.49 -19.70
C HIS A 88 13.42 4.14 -19.11
N CYS A 89 14.37 3.21 -18.92
CA CYS A 89 14.09 1.92 -18.27
C CYS A 89 13.53 2.10 -16.86
N ARG A 90 14.05 3.05 -16.08
CA ARG A 90 13.51 3.37 -14.75
C ARG A 90 12.06 3.82 -14.85
N GLY A 91 11.74 4.71 -15.78
CA GLY A 91 10.36 5.17 -16.01
C GLY A 91 9.43 4.03 -16.42
N ALA A 92 9.91 3.12 -17.29
CA ALA A 92 9.17 1.94 -17.71
C ALA A 92 8.83 1.02 -16.53
N VAL A 93 9.83 0.66 -15.72
CA VAL A 93 9.66 -0.25 -14.58
C VAL A 93 8.72 0.35 -13.54
N VAL A 94 8.90 1.63 -13.19
CA VAL A 94 8.05 2.30 -12.20
C VAL A 94 6.62 2.45 -12.72
N GLY A 95 6.42 2.86 -13.97
CA GLY A 95 5.10 3.02 -14.57
C GLY A 95 4.35 1.69 -14.66
N ASP A 96 5.02 0.64 -15.11
CA ASP A 96 4.43 -0.70 -15.17
C ASP A 96 4.07 -1.24 -13.78
N ALA A 97 4.95 -1.05 -12.80
CA ALA A 97 4.67 -1.44 -11.41
C ALA A 97 3.45 -0.70 -10.83
N ILE A 98 3.35 0.61 -11.05
CA ILE A 98 2.19 1.41 -10.60
C ILE A 98 0.90 0.91 -11.25
N ALA A 99 0.92 0.67 -12.56
CA ALA A 99 -0.24 0.16 -13.28
C ALA A 99 -0.69 -1.21 -12.76
N ASN A 100 0.26 -2.13 -12.56
CA ASN A 100 -0.01 -3.47 -12.07
C ASN A 100 -0.53 -3.45 -10.61
N ILE A 101 0.06 -2.62 -9.73
CA ILE A 101 -0.41 -2.46 -8.34
C ILE A 101 -1.81 -1.85 -8.32
N GLY A 102 -2.10 -0.84 -9.15
CA GLY A 102 -3.42 -0.25 -9.25
C GLY A 102 -4.47 -1.26 -9.69
N ALA A 103 -4.18 -2.05 -10.72
CA ALA A 103 -5.07 -3.12 -11.19
C ALA A 103 -5.26 -4.20 -10.11
N PHE A 104 -4.20 -4.58 -9.40
CA PHE A 104 -4.27 -5.53 -8.29
C PHE A 104 -5.09 -5.00 -7.11
N ALA A 105 -5.03 -3.68 -6.86
CA ALA A 105 -5.84 -3.01 -5.84
C ALA A 105 -7.31 -2.84 -6.22
N GLY A 106 -7.72 -3.25 -7.42
CA GLY A 106 -9.11 -3.27 -7.88
C GLY A 106 -9.51 -2.11 -8.79
N ASP A 107 -8.56 -1.30 -9.25
CA ASP A 107 -8.82 -0.24 -10.22
C ASP A 107 -8.89 -0.78 -11.66
N GLU A 108 -9.67 -0.12 -12.51
CA GLU A 108 -9.66 -0.33 -13.96
C GLU A 108 -8.52 0.50 -14.57
N VAL A 109 -7.37 -0.15 -14.82
CA VAL A 109 -6.16 0.54 -15.26
C VAL A 109 -5.93 0.39 -16.76
N ALA A 110 -5.82 1.53 -17.45
CA ALA A 110 -5.30 1.61 -18.81
C ALA A 110 -3.80 2.00 -18.75
N LYS A 111 -2.99 1.31 -19.59
CA LYS A 111 -1.58 1.65 -19.79
C LYS A 111 -1.46 2.42 -21.09
N GLU A 112 -0.80 3.56 -21.06
CA GLU A 112 -0.63 4.44 -22.22
C GLU A 112 0.84 4.71 -22.49
N TYR A 113 1.17 4.72 -23.77
CA TYR A 113 2.47 5.14 -24.28
C TYR A 113 2.22 6.18 -25.38
N TYR A 114 2.67 7.40 -25.16
CA TYR A 114 2.59 8.43 -26.18
C TYR A 114 3.76 8.29 -27.18
N ILE A 115 3.41 8.03 -28.43
CA ILE A 115 4.38 7.98 -29.53
C ILE A 115 4.59 9.41 -30.03
N ASN A 116 5.82 9.90 -29.91
CA ASN A 116 6.21 11.23 -30.37
C ASN A 116 6.95 11.09 -31.70
N ASP A 117 6.38 11.69 -32.73
CA ASP A 117 7.00 11.77 -34.06
C ASP A 117 7.90 13.01 -34.13
N ALA A 118 9.16 12.83 -34.55
CA ALA A 118 10.11 13.90 -34.72
C ALA A 118 10.09 14.46 -36.17
#